data_14974c0bc6150e6c6a333558f6618ce8
#
_entry.id   14974c0bc6150e6c6a333558f6618ce8
#
_cell.length_a   1.000
_cell.length_b   1.000
_cell.length_c   1.000
_cell.angle_alpha   90.00
_cell.angle_beta   90.00
_cell.angle_gamma   90.00
#
_symmetry.space_group_name_H-M   'P 1'
#
loop_
_entity.id
_entity.type
_entity.pdbx_description
1 polymer ?
#
loop_
_entity_poly.entity_id
_entity_poly.type
_entity_poly.pdbx_seq_one_letter_code
_entity_poly.pdbx_strand_id
1 'polypeptide(L)'
;LLHYEVISGISYIQKKIDFMTFDKQYIELLKKIEKFGHLEKNERTGIECKSLFTEVIKAHDSMGYFGFPVTNTRKIHYKGAIIETLWLLGLHKNHPDYEHLPLTNTRYLEDHGVRYWKPWQDINGDLGPVYGEQLVNWYDHNTGEHINQIQNIIDTLRTNPSDRRLVASMWNPAELSKMILPPCHHS
;
A
#
# COMPACT_ATOMS: atom_id res chain seq x y z
N LEU A 1 -29.87 29.06 15.05
CA LEU A 1 -28.47 28.75 15.35
C LEU A 1 -28.37 27.57 16.33
N LEU A 2 -29.06 27.59 17.49
CA LEU A 2 -29.07 26.50 18.47
C LEU A 2 -29.59 25.15 17.92
N HIS A 3 -30.56 25.18 17.00
CA HIS A 3 -31.11 23.98 16.37
C HIS A 3 -30.11 23.29 15.43
N TYR A 4 -29.24 24.05 14.79
CA TYR A 4 -28.20 23.52 13.89
C TYR A 4 -27.04 22.87 14.66
N GLU A 5 -26.68 23.43 15.81
CA GLU A 5 -25.63 22.88 16.69
C GLU A 5 -26.07 21.58 17.36
N VAL A 6 -27.34 21.48 17.76
CA VAL A 6 -27.88 20.24 18.34
C VAL A 6 -27.94 19.11 17.31
N ILE A 7 -28.35 19.41 16.06
CA ILE A 7 -28.37 18.41 14.98
C ILE A 7 -26.95 17.99 14.60
N SER A 8 -25.98 18.92 14.56
CA SER A 8 -24.58 18.57 14.31
C SER A 8 -23.95 17.75 15.43
N GLY A 9 -24.30 18.05 16.68
CA GLY A 9 -23.86 17.28 17.87
C GLY A 9 -24.43 15.87 17.90
N ILE A 10 -25.73 15.70 17.59
CA ILE A 10 -26.38 14.37 17.51
C ILE A 10 -25.78 13.57 16.35
N SER A 11 -25.60 14.16 15.19
CA SER A 11 -24.95 13.52 14.04
C SER A 11 -23.50 13.11 14.34
N TYR A 12 -22.78 13.91 15.12
CA TYR A 12 -21.42 13.60 15.57
C TYR A 12 -21.39 12.44 16.55
N ILE A 13 -22.34 12.42 17.53
CA ILE A 13 -22.46 11.34 18.51
C ILE A 13 -22.91 10.04 17.81
N GLN A 14 -23.87 10.11 16.90
CA GLN A 14 -24.33 8.95 16.12
C GLN A 14 -23.20 8.38 15.27
N LYS A 15 -22.40 9.22 14.58
CA LYS A 15 -21.19 8.79 13.89
C LYS A 15 -20.17 8.11 14.80
N LYS A 16 -20.08 8.53 16.07
CA LYS A 16 -19.17 7.94 17.05
C LYS A 16 -19.63 6.57 17.56
N ILE A 17 -20.96 6.33 17.57
CA ILE A 17 -21.56 5.06 18.01
C ILE A 17 -21.44 3.99 16.90
N ASP A 18 -21.54 4.37 15.64
CA ASP A 18 -21.48 3.45 14.49
C ASP A 18 -20.03 3.09 14.06
N PHE A 19 -19.02 3.70 14.68
CA PHE A 19 -17.63 3.47 14.32
C PHE A 19 -17.09 2.22 15.02
N MET A 20 -17.13 1.09 14.32
CA MET A 20 -16.37 -0.08 14.74
C MET A 20 -14.87 0.24 14.67
N THR A 21 -14.15 0.07 15.78
CA THR A 21 -12.69 0.19 15.79
C THR A 21 -12.08 -0.76 14.76
N PHE A 22 -10.90 -0.44 14.27
CA PHE A 22 -10.16 -1.31 13.34
C PHE A 22 -10.03 -2.74 13.89
N ASP A 23 -9.68 -2.90 15.17
CA ASP A 23 -9.57 -4.21 15.84
C ASP A 23 -10.87 -5.00 15.80
N LYS A 24 -12.01 -4.35 16.06
CA LYS A 24 -13.31 -5.02 16.03
C LYS A 24 -13.65 -5.50 14.62
N GLN A 25 -13.44 -4.66 13.60
CA GLN A 25 -13.64 -5.05 12.21
C GLN A 25 -12.73 -6.24 11.82
N TYR A 26 -11.46 -6.20 12.24
CA TYR A 26 -10.51 -7.27 11.99
C TYR A 26 -10.93 -8.60 12.63
N ILE A 27 -11.37 -8.58 13.90
CA ILE A 27 -11.85 -9.77 14.59
C ILE A 27 -13.12 -10.33 13.94
N GLU A 28 -14.08 -9.47 13.56
CA GLU A 28 -15.29 -9.90 12.87
C GLU A 28 -14.98 -10.51 11.48
N LEU A 29 -14.02 -9.95 10.77
CA LEU A 29 -13.55 -10.54 9.52
C LEU A 29 -12.94 -11.93 9.72
N LEU A 30 -12.11 -12.13 10.75
CA LEU A 30 -11.55 -13.46 11.06
C LEU A 30 -12.63 -14.48 11.36
N LYS A 31 -13.64 -14.13 12.17
CA LYS A 31 -14.80 -14.99 12.44
C LYS A 31 -15.59 -15.33 11.17
N LYS A 32 -15.75 -14.35 10.28
CA LYS A 32 -16.44 -14.51 9.01
C LYS A 32 -15.68 -15.47 8.09
N ILE A 33 -14.35 -15.32 7.98
CA ILE A 33 -13.48 -16.25 7.23
C ILE A 33 -13.56 -17.67 7.82
N GLU A 34 -13.50 -17.80 9.15
CA GLU A 34 -13.59 -19.09 9.81
C GLU A 34 -14.91 -19.81 9.49
N LYS A 35 -16.02 -19.08 9.51
CA LYS A 35 -17.36 -19.64 9.34
C LYS A 35 -17.75 -19.88 7.88
N PHE A 36 -17.40 -18.97 6.99
CA PHE A 36 -17.89 -18.91 5.60
C PHE A 36 -16.79 -18.96 4.55
N GLY A 37 -15.53 -18.96 4.96
CA GLY A 37 -14.39 -18.98 4.03
C GLY A 37 -14.35 -20.27 3.23
N HIS A 38 -14.07 -20.14 1.94
CA HIS A 38 -13.78 -21.26 1.08
C HIS A 38 -12.39 -21.83 1.38
N LEU A 39 -12.30 -23.16 1.51
CA LEU A 39 -11.02 -23.83 1.79
C LEU A 39 -10.28 -24.08 0.47
N GLU A 40 -9.11 -23.52 0.36
CA GLU A 40 -8.22 -23.68 -0.80
C GLU A 40 -6.84 -24.13 -0.36
N LYS A 41 -6.24 -25.03 -1.14
CA LYS A 41 -4.87 -25.44 -0.96
C LYS A 41 -3.96 -24.65 -1.90
N ASN A 42 -3.00 -23.92 -1.33
CA ASN A 42 -1.99 -23.26 -2.12
C ASN A 42 -0.99 -24.31 -2.65
N GLU A 43 -0.99 -24.56 -3.95
CA GLU A 43 -0.16 -25.60 -4.58
C GLU A 43 1.34 -25.35 -4.37
N ARG A 44 1.78 -24.08 -4.35
CA ARG A 44 3.19 -23.71 -4.16
C ARG A 44 3.71 -23.99 -2.75
N THR A 45 2.87 -23.75 -1.72
CA THR A 45 3.28 -23.91 -0.31
C THR A 45 2.76 -25.18 0.34
N GLY A 46 1.78 -25.83 -0.25
CA GLY A 46 1.08 -26.99 0.33
C GLY A 46 0.16 -26.63 1.51
N ILE A 47 0.03 -25.37 1.85
CA ILE A 47 -0.75 -24.88 3.00
C ILE A 47 -2.21 -24.72 2.59
N GLU A 48 -3.11 -25.25 3.41
CA GLU A 48 -4.54 -24.99 3.28
C GLU A 48 -4.91 -23.66 3.95
N CYS A 49 -5.65 -22.81 3.23
CA CYS A 49 -6.13 -21.52 3.71
C CYS A 49 -7.64 -21.40 3.48
N LYS A 50 -8.33 -20.72 4.40
CA LYS A 50 -9.69 -20.26 4.17
C LYS A 50 -9.66 -18.84 3.63
N SER A 51 -10.41 -18.57 2.58
CA SER A 51 -10.50 -17.25 1.95
C SER A 51 -11.93 -16.81 1.73
N LEU A 52 -12.14 -15.49 1.65
CA LEU A 52 -13.34 -14.85 1.12
C LEU A 52 -12.91 -14.05 -0.11
N PHE A 53 -13.83 -13.88 -1.07
CA PHE A 53 -13.51 -13.20 -2.33
C PHE A 53 -13.05 -11.76 -2.12
N THR A 54 -13.78 -10.99 -1.31
CA THR A 54 -13.43 -9.61 -0.95
C THR A 54 -14.11 -9.17 0.33
N GLU A 55 -13.43 -8.34 1.10
CA GLU A 55 -13.98 -7.69 2.30
C GLU A 55 -13.36 -6.31 2.45
N VAL A 56 -14.08 -5.42 3.13
CA VAL A 56 -13.63 -4.04 3.34
C VAL A 56 -13.48 -3.77 4.83
N ILE A 57 -12.28 -3.36 5.23
CA ILE A 57 -12.01 -2.81 6.56
C ILE A 57 -11.73 -1.32 6.42
N LYS A 58 -12.40 -0.50 7.22
CA LYS A 58 -12.21 0.95 7.22
C LYS A 58 -11.23 1.36 8.31
N ALA A 59 -10.10 1.94 7.91
CA ALA A 59 -9.09 2.48 8.81
C ALA A 59 -9.30 3.98 8.99
N HIS A 60 -10.04 4.36 10.04
CA HIS A 60 -10.18 5.76 10.45
C HIS A 60 -10.04 5.87 11.97
N ASP A 61 -9.70 7.05 12.45
CA ASP A 61 -9.82 7.37 13.86
C ASP A 61 -11.29 7.69 14.25
N SER A 62 -11.51 7.95 15.52
CA SER A 62 -12.84 8.28 16.05
C SER A 62 -13.43 9.61 15.53
N MET A 63 -12.61 10.44 14.87
CA MET A 63 -13.01 11.70 14.26
C MET A 63 -13.21 11.59 12.74
N GLY A 64 -13.01 10.40 12.16
CA GLY A 64 -13.16 10.15 10.73
C GLY A 64 -11.93 10.50 9.90
N TYR A 65 -10.82 10.85 10.54
CA TYR A 65 -9.54 11.03 9.82
C TYR A 65 -8.95 9.67 9.45
N PHE A 66 -8.16 9.66 8.39
CA PHE A 66 -7.47 8.47 7.95
C PHE A 66 -6.54 7.96 9.05
N GLY A 67 -6.79 6.76 9.55
CA GLY A 67 -5.99 6.11 10.57
C GLY A 67 -4.97 5.14 9.98
N PHE A 68 -3.84 4.98 10.64
CA PHE A 68 -2.90 3.91 10.29
C PHE A 68 -3.51 2.56 10.69
N PRO A 69 -3.60 1.56 9.80
CA PRO A 69 -4.30 0.29 10.05
C PRO A 69 -3.48 -0.64 10.97
N VAL A 70 -3.39 -0.28 12.24
CA VAL A 70 -2.67 -1.05 13.26
C VAL A 70 -3.68 -1.74 14.17
N THR A 71 -3.50 -3.05 14.39
CA THR A 71 -4.31 -3.83 15.34
C THR A 71 -3.49 -4.20 16.58
N ASN A 72 -4.18 -4.28 17.73
CA ASN A 72 -3.61 -4.80 18.97
C ASN A 72 -3.74 -6.34 19.08
N THR A 73 -4.45 -6.98 18.14
CA THR A 73 -4.69 -8.43 18.18
C THR A 73 -3.49 -9.26 17.74
N ARG A 74 -2.53 -8.63 17.07
CA ARG A 74 -1.28 -9.25 16.63
C ARG A 74 -0.15 -8.23 16.55
N LYS A 75 1.09 -8.70 16.67
CA LYS A 75 2.26 -7.85 16.44
C LYS A 75 2.37 -7.49 14.98
N ILE A 76 2.35 -6.20 14.66
CA ILE A 76 2.55 -5.68 13.31
C ILE A 76 3.95 -5.11 13.19
N HIS A 77 4.65 -5.44 12.10
CA HIS A 77 5.97 -4.91 11.77
C HIS A 77 5.85 -3.56 11.07
N TYR A 78 5.24 -2.57 11.75
CA TYR A 78 4.97 -1.23 11.18
C TYR A 78 6.22 -0.50 10.69
N LYS A 79 7.37 -0.71 11.35
CA LYS A 79 8.64 -0.12 10.91
C LYS A 79 9.03 -0.59 9.51
N GLY A 80 8.88 -1.88 9.23
CA GLY A 80 9.13 -2.43 7.90
C GLY A 80 8.21 -1.82 6.85
N ALA A 81 6.94 -1.65 7.15
CA ALA A 81 5.98 -1.01 6.25
C ALA A 81 6.36 0.45 5.93
N ILE A 82 6.82 1.21 6.94
CA ILE A 82 7.30 2.60 6.74
C ILE A 82 8.56 2.61 5.85
N ILE A 83 9.55 1.78 6.16
CA ILE A 83 10.80 1.68 5.39
C ILE A 83 10.50 1.31 3.93
N GLU A 84 9.64 0.32 3.73
CA GLU A 84 9.22 -0.11 2.39
C GLU A 84 8.48 1.00 1.64
N THR A 85 7.60 1.74 2.30
CA THR A 85 6.90 2.89 1.70
C THR A 85 7.89 3.98 1.25
N LEU A 86 8.88 4.31 2.07
CA LEU A 86 9.92 5.28 1.70
C LEU A 86 10.73 4.80 0.48
N TRP A 87 11.01 3.51 0.41
CA TRP A 87 11.68 2.89 -0.72
C TRP A 87 10.80 2.91 -1.98
N LEU A 88 9.52 2.54 -1.89
CA LEU A 88 8.56 2.59 -3.00
C LEU A 88 8.39 3.99 -3.59
N LEU A 89 8.46 5.02 -2.74
CA LEU A 89 8.38 6.42 -3.16
C LEU A 89 9.72 7.00 -3.64
N GLY A 90 10.78 6.19 -3.70
CA GLY A 90 12.10 6.63 -4.12
C GLY A 90 12.82 7.58 -3.13
N LEU A 91 12.25 7.80 -1.94
CA LEU A 91 12.76 8.78 -0.97
C LEU A 91 14.12 8.38 -0.37
N HIS A 92 14.47 7.09 -0.37
CA HIS A 92 15.78 6.59 0.03
C HIS A 92 16.91 7.16 -0.85
N LYS A 93 16.63 7.55 -2.10
CA LYS A 93 17.60 8.16 -3.02
C LYS A 93 18.10 9.52 -2.55
N ASN A 94 17.42 10.16 -1.61
CA ASN A 94 17.87 11.41 -1.00
C ASN A 94 19.00 11.21 0.02
N HIS A 95 19.37 9.97 0.34
CA HIS A 95 20.50 9.68 1.24
C HIS A 95 21.75 9.30 0.45
N PRO A 96 22.94 9.87 0.75
CA PRO A 96 24.18 9.65 0.00
C PRO A 96 24.56 8.18 -0.20
N ASP A 97 24.27 7.33 0.77
CA ASP A 97 24.61 5.90 0.71
C ASP A 97 23.79 5.14 -0.33
N TYR A 98 22.65 5.68 -0.79
CA TYR A 98 21.73 5.01 -1.69
C TYR A 98 21.45 5.77 -2.98
N GLU A 99 21.88 7.04 -3.10
CA GLU A 99 21.59 7.89 -4.28
C GLU A 99 22.10 7.28 -5.59
N HIS A 100 23.21 6.55 -5.54
CA HIS A 100 23.86 5.92 -6.70
C HIS A 100 23.28 4.56 -7.10
N LEU A 101 22.44 3.94 -6.24
CA LEU A 101 21.82 2.64 -6.51
C LEU A 101 20.59 2.80 -7.42
N PRO A 102 20.18 1.76 -8.16
CA PRO A 102 18.87 1.74 -8.82
C PRO A 102 17.73 1.98 -7.84
N LEU A 103 16.60 2.52 -8.32
CA LEU A 103 15.40 2.78 -7.49
C LEU A 103 14.86 1.51 -6.82
N THR A 104 15.03 0.36 -7.47
CA THR A 104 14.52 -0.95 -7.03
C THR A 104 15.58 -1.81 -6.35
N ASN A 105 16.75 -1.23 -6.05
CA ASN A 105 17.77 -1.93 -5.29
C ASN A 105 17.36 -2.13 -3.83
N THR A 106 17.54 -3.35 -3.32
CA THR A 106 17.03 -3.76 -2.00
C THR A 106 17.98 -3.42 -0.85
N ARG A 107 19.17 -2.87 -1.09
CA ARG A 107 20.15 -2.58 -0.04
C ARG A 107 19.61 -1.69 1.06
N TYR A 108 18.87 -0.62 0.69
CA TYR A 108 18.21 0.23 1.69
C TYR A 108 17.28 -0.55 2.60
N LEU A 109 16.49 -1.47 2.04
CA LEU A 109 15.58 -2.31 2.79
C LEU A 109 16.33 -3.25 3.74
N GLU A 110 17.39 -3.91 3.25
CA GLU A 110 18.20 -4.85 4.04
C GLU A 110 18.91 -4.16 5.20
N ASP A 111 19.49 -2.99 4.99
CA ASP A 111 20.18 -2.18 5.99
C ASP A 111 19.23 -1.73 7.12
N HIS A 112 17.94 -1.59 6.80
CA HIS A 112 16.89 -1.26 7.76
C HIS A 112 16.10 -2.46 8.29
N GLY A 113 16.59 -3.71 8.02
CA GLY A 113 16.05 -4.94 8.59
C GLY A 113 14.86 -5.53 7.80
N VAL A 114 14.53 -5.00 6.63
CA VAL A 114 13.50 -5.53 5.73
C VAL A 114 14.16 -6.47 4.72
N ARG A 115 14.03 -7.77 4.93
CA ARG A 115 14.79 -8.79 4.16
C ARG A 115 13.93 -9.73 3.32
N TYR A 116 12.63 -9.60 3.33
CA TYR A 116 11.72 -10.51 2.61
C TYR A 116 11.73 -10.29 1.08
N TRP A 117 12.34 -9.20 0.59
CA TRP A 117 12.59 -8.95 -0.83
C TRP A 117 13.82 -9.67 -1.37
N LYS A 118 14.78 -10.04 -0.50
CA LYS A 118 16.05 -10.66 -0.87
C LYS A 118 15.97 -11.88 -1.78
N PRO A 119 15.00 -12.81 -1.64
CA PRO A 119 14.91 -13.97 -2.52
C PRO A 119 14.57 -13.65 -3.98
N TRP A 120 14.16 -12.39 -4.26
CA TRP A 120 13.67 -11.96 -5.57
C TRP A 120 14.65 -11.03 -6.31
N GLN A 121 15.74 -10.64 -5.66
CA GLN A 121 16.73 -9.74 -6.24
C GLN A 121 17.71 -10.51 -7.14
N ASP A 122 18.26 -9.79 -8.11
CA ASP A 122 19.38 -10.26 -8.91
C ASP A 122 20.70 -10.25 -8.09
N ILE A 123 21.82 -10.60 -8.76
CA ILE A 123 23.15 -10.62 -8.12
C ILE A 123 23.60 -9.23 -7.63
N ASN A 124 23.06 -8.16 -8.17
CA ASN A 124 23.38 -6.77 -7.81
C ASN A 124 22.44 -6.22 -6.73
N GLY A 125 21.46 -7.00 -6.29
CA GLY A 125 20.45 -6.58 -5.32
C GLY A 125 19.27 -5.82 -5.94
N ASP A 126 19.04 -5.96 -7.25
CA ASP A 126 17.98 -5.26 -7.97
C ASP A 126 16.78 -6.17 -8.26
N LEU A 127 15.58 -5.60 -8.29
CA LEU A 127 14.32 -6.32 -8.58
C LEU A 127 13.82 -6.09 -10.01
N GLY A 128 14.51 -5.29 -10.81
CA GLY A 128 14.02 -4.84 -12.10
C GLY A 128 12.96 -3.73 -11.98
N PRO A 129 12.27 -3.37 -13.06
CA PRO A 129 11.41 -2.18 -13.12
C PRO A 129 10.07 -2.38 -12.42
N VAL A 130 10.10 -2.71 -11.11
CA VAL A 130 8.91 -2.98 -10.27
C VAL A 130 8.58 -1.79 -9.38
N TYR A 131 7.36 -1.71 -8.90
CA TYR A 131 6.86 -0.82 -7.85
C TYR A 131 7.36 0.63 -7.91
N GLY A 132 8.44 0.94 -7.18
CA GLY A 132 8.98 2.29 -7.06
C GLY A 132 9.46 2.86 -8.39
N GLU A 133 10.08 2.05 -9.23
CA GLU A 133 10.46 2.44 -10.59
C GLU A 133 9.22 2.89 -11.38
N GLN A 134 8.12 2.13 -11.29
CA GLN A 134 6.89 2.50 -11.98
C GLN A 134 6.24 3.74 -11.38
N LEU A 135 6.25 3.91 -10.06
CA LEU A 135 5.62 5.05 -9.40
C LEU A 135 6.31 6.38 -9.66
N VAL A 136 7.65 6.40 -9.65
CA VAL A 136 8.41 7.66 -9.69
C VAL A 136 9.26 7.84 -10.96
N ASN A 137 9.35 6.82 -11.80
CA ASN A 137 10.20 6.81 -13.01
C ASN A 137 9.60 5.98 -14.15
N TRP A 138 8.27 5.96 -14.29
CA TRP A 138 7.58 5.22 -15.35
C TRP A 138 8.15 5.54 -16.73
N TYR A 139 8.62 4.53 -17.44
CA TYR A 139 9.10 4.70 -18.81
C TYR A 139 7.94 4.60 -19.81
N ASP A 140 7.70 5.67 -20.57
CA ASP A 140 6.77 5.70 -21.68
C ASP A 140 7.46 5.26 -22.98
N HIS A 141 7.16 4.07 -23.42
CA HIS A 141 7.74 3.49 -24.63
C HIS A 141 7.35 4.23 -25.92
N ASN A 142 6.31 5.06 -25.91
CA ASN A 142 5.88 5.82 -27.09
C ASN A 142 6.65 7.12 -27.24
N THR A 143 6.95 7.81 -26.15
CA THR A 143 7.62 9.10 -26.14
C THR A 143 9.10 9.00 -25.81
N GLY A 144 9.53 7.91 -25.16
CA GLY A 144 10.88 7.76 -24.61
C GLY A 144 11.12 8.59 -23.33
N GLU A 145 10.08 9.14 -22.74
CA GLU A 145 10.17 9.98 -21.55
C GLU A 145 9.93 9.17 -20.27
N HIS A 146 10.42 9.73 -19.16
CA HIS A 146 10.17 9.21 -17.83
C HIS A 146 9.13 10.06 -17.08
N ILE A 147 8.17 9.42 -16.44
CA ILE A 147 7.05 10.06 -15.78
C ILE A 147 7.11 9.75 -14.27
N ASN A 148 7.19 10.80 -13.45
CA ASN A 148 6.98 10.67 -12.01
C ASN A 148 5.49 10.81 -11.70
N GLN A 149 4.78 9.67 -11.58
CA GLN A 149 3.34 9.64 -11.34
C GLN A 149 2.96 10.24 -9.98
N ILE A 150 3.79 10.03 -8.96
CA ILE A 150 3.55 10.56 -7.60
C ILE A 150 3.65 12.07 -7.60
N GLN A 151 4.68 12.64 -8.26
CA GLN A 151 4.82 14.10 -8.37
C GLN A 151 3.62 14.71 -9.11
N ASN A 152 3.21 14.10 -10.22
CA ASN A 152 2.05 14.55 -10.98
C ASN A 152 0.76 14.57 -10.15
N ILE A 153 0.55 13.54 -9.32
CA ILE A 153 -0.60 13.49 -8.38
C ILE A 153 -0.50 14.63 -7.36
N ILE A 154 0.66 14.85 -6.75
CA ILE A 154 0.86 15.91 -5.76
C ILE A 154 0.58 17.28 -6.37
N ASP A 155 1.10 17.56 -7.57
CA ASP A 155 0.91 18.85 -8.23
C ASP A 155 -0.54 19.06 -8.67
N THR A 156 -1.19 18.00 -9.12
CA THR A 156 -2.63 18.04 -9.44
C THR A 156 -3.48 18.29 -8.18
N LEU A 157 -3.18 17.61 -7.07
CA LEU A 157 -3.89 17.83 -5.80
C LEU A 157 -3.77 19.27 -5.29
N ARG A 158 -2.64 19.95 -5.53
CA ARG A 158 -2.44 21.35 -5.13
C ARG A 158 -3.29 22.32 -5.94
N THR A 159 -3.56 22.00 -7.20
CA THR A 159 -4.26 22.89 -8.14
C THR A 159 -5.70 22.50 -8.38
N ASN A 160 -6.01 21.22 -8.41
CA ASN A 160 -7.35 20.67 -8.67
C ASN A 160 -7.56 19.35 -7.88
N PRO A 161 -7.86 19.42 -6.57
CA PRO A 161 -8.02 18.22 -5.73
C PRO A 161 -9.22 17.33 -6.12
N SER A 162 -10.12 17.82 -6.98
CA SER A 162 -11.28 17.07 -7.50
C SER A 162 -11.04 16.42 -8.86
N ASP A 163 -9.81 16.45 -9.37
CA ASP A 163 -9.49 15.82 -10.65
C ASP A 163 -9.69 14.29 -10.56
N ARG A 164 -10.29 13.75 -11.61
CA ARG A 164 -10.56 12.30 -11.70
C ARG A 164 -9.37 11.49 -12.25
N ARG A 165 -8.27 12.16 -12.60
CA ARG A 165 -7.06 11.57 -13.14
C ARG A 165 -5.95 11.36 -12.10
N LEU A 166 -6.31 11.36 -10.81
CA LEU A 166 -5.41 11.07 -9.70
C LEU A 166 -5.18 9.55 -9.61
N VAL A 167 -4.43 9.03 -10.56
CA VAL A 167 -4.16 7.60 -10.71
C VAL A 167 -2.66 7.37 -10.85
N ALA A 168 -2.14 6.40 -10.11
CA ALA A 168 -0.79 5.85 -10.31
C ALA A 168 -0.87 4.33 -10.45
N SER A 169 -0.07 3.77 -11.36
CA SER A 169 0.05 2.33 -11.56
C SER A 169 1.45 1.87 -11.18
N MET A 170 1.54 0.77 -10.45
CA MET A 170 2.81 0.12 -10.11
C MET A 170 3.24 -0.94 -11.13
N TRP A 171 2.43 -1.18 -12.17
CA TRP A 171 2.66 -2.25 -13.14
C TRP A 171 2.55 -1.72 -14.56
N ASN A 172 3.67 -1.75 -15.26
CA ASN A 172 3.75 -1.39 -16.67
C ASN A 172 3.63 -2.67 -17.52
N PRO A 173 2.53 -2.87 -18.26
CA PRO A 173 2.37 -4.07 -19.08
C PRO A 173 3.50 -4.30 -20.10
N ALA A 174 4.12 -3.22 -20.61
CA ALA A 174 5.22 -3.32 -21.53
C ALA A 174 6.54 -3.80 -20.89
N GLU A 175 6.63 -3.84 -19.57
CA GLU A 175 7.82 -4.23 -18.82
C GLU A 175 7.63 -5.49 -17.96
N LEU A 176 6.46 -6.09 -17.95
CA LEU A 176 6.18 -7.29 -17.14
C LEU A 176 7.19 -8.42 -17.37
N SER A 177 7.69 -8.59 -18.59
CA SER A 177 8.69 -9.61 -18.91
C SER A 177 10.07 -9.36 -18.29
N LYS A 178 10.34 -8.12 -17.84
CA LYS A 178 11.59 -7.74 -17.16
C LYS A 178 11.50 -7.85 -15.65
N MET A 179 10.30 -8.09 -15.12
CA MET A 179 10.03 -8.16 -13.68
C MET A 179 10.18 -9.60 -13.19
N ILE A 180 10.96 -9.81 -12.14
CA ILE A 180 11.14 -11.13 -11.53
C ILE A 180 9.92 -11.48 -10.68
N LEU A 181 9.31 -10.48 -10.05
CA LEU A 181 8.14 -10.65 -9.19
C LEU A 181 6.84 -10.69 -9.99
N PRO A 182 5.90 -11.56 -9.62
CA PRO A 182 4.53 -11.47 -10.13
C PRO A 182 3.85 -10.19 -9.62
N PRO A 183 2.86 -9.65 -10.34
CA PRO A 183 2.07 -8.53 -9.88
C PRO A 183 1.45 -8.79 -8.51
N CYS A 184 1.83 -7.99 -7.52
CA CYS A 184 1.23 -7.90 -6.21
C CYS A 184 0.67 -6.48 -6.02
N HIS A 185 -0.19 -6.25 -5.03
CA HIS A 185 -0.83 -4.94 -4.81
C HIS A 185 -1.63 -4.43 -6.03
N HIS A 186 -2.13 -5.35 -6.82
CA HIS A 186 -2.97 -5.09 -7.97
C HIS A 186 -4.36 -5.67 -7.67
N SER A 187 -5.29 -4.82 -7.36
CA SER A 187 -6.69 -5.19 -7.13
C SER A 187 -7.62 -4.10 -7.63
#